data_f8d3a91e9c6d9484c87395e673d80f2c
#
_entry.id   f8d3a91e9c6d9484c87395e673d80f2c
#
_cell.length_a   1.000
_cell.length_b   1.000
_cell.length_c   1.000
_cell.angle_alpha   90.00
_cell.angle_beta   90.00
_cell.angle_gamma   90.00
#
_symmetry.space_group_name_H-M   'P 1'
#
loop_
_entity.id
_entity.type
_entity.pdbx_description
1 polymer ?
#
loop_
_entity_poly.entity_id
_entity_poly.type
_entity_poly.pdbx_seq_one_letter_code
_entity_poly.pdbx_strand_id
1 'polypeptide(L)'
;MSRKTQIKPEWIVTTLGTIYSLATTIRLVCTDPDDGIIVTTPVYNRYRQAADRLNKKTVECPLIYDSVSGRYQMDFDAIKSAMANPNNKLFVLCNPHNPIGQIWKEKDLVRLAELANRYGVIVYSDEIFADNCYNGLTCPCYLDIKGAKSHAIVATGLGKSFGFTGVNHANIIIADDELRARFTDRRTRDHYGSL
;
A
#
# COMPACT_ATOMS: atom_id res chain seq x y z
N MET A 1 -16.05 -3.51 -6.02
CA MET A 1 -15.45 -2.95 -4.79
C MET A 1 -16.53 -2.18 -4.03
N SER A 2 -16.88 -2.60 -2.81
CA SER A 2 -17.83 -1.85 -1.97
C SER A 2 -17.01 -0.85 -1.15
N ARG A 3 -17.06 0.43 -1.54
CA ARG A 3 -16.42 1.53 -0.79
C ARG A 3 -17.47 2.25 0.04
N LYS A 4 -17.21 2.41 1.33
CA LYS A 4 -18.02 3.23 2.24
C LYS A 4 -17.71 4.73 2.03
N THR A 5 -16.45 5.06 1.74
CA THR A 5 -15.99 6.43 1.47
C THR A 5 -16.32 6.83 0.04
N GLN A 6 -17.04 7.93 -0.14
CA GLN A 6 -17.18 8.57 -1.44
C GLN A 6 -15.82 9.15 -1.85
N ILE A 7 -15.22 8.59 -2.90
CA ILE A 7 -13.95 9.08 -3.44
C ILE A 7 -14.24 10.36 -4.21
N LYS A 8 -13.49 11.41 -3.89
CA LYS A 8 -13.58 12.69 -4.60
C LYS A 8 -12.61 12.67 -5.79
N PRO A 9 -12.99 13.23 -6.95
CA PRO A 9 -12.11 13.26 -8.14
C PRO A 9 -10.74 13.88 -7.85
N GLU A 10 -10.69 14.92 -7.04
CA GLU A 10 -9.46 15.62 -6.67
C GLU A 10 -8.50 14.79 -5.82
N TRP A 11 -8.95 13.68 -5.23
CA TRP A 11 -8.08 12.75 -4.49
C TRP A 11 -7.30 11.81 -5.41
N ILE A 12 -7.63 11.78 -6.70
CA ILE A 12 -7.08 10.81 -7.66
C ILE A 12 -5.91 11.41 -8.40
N VAL A 13 -4.77 10.75 -8.32
CA VAL A 13 -3.55 11.06 -9.08
C VAL A 13 -3.26 9.89 -10.00
N THR A 14 -3.32 10.10 -11.30
CA THR A 14 -3.01 9.06 -12.31
C THR A 14 -1.51 8.86 -12.46
N THR A 15 -1.09 7.59 -12.61
CA THR A 15 0.33 7.21 -12.73
C THR A 15 0.53 6.04 -13.70
N LEU A 16 1.79 5.69 -13.98
CA LEU A 16 2.19 4.61 -14.90
C LEU A 16 2.21 3.22 -14.22
N GLY A 17 1.27 2.95 -13.31
CA GLY A 17 1.13 1.66 -12.66
C GLY A 17 1.51 1.65 -11.18
N THR A 18 1.07 0.59 -10.46
CA THR A 18 1.19 0.53 -8.99
C THR A 18 2.64 0.45 -8.51
N ILE A 19 3.52 -0.26 -9.23
CA ILE A 19 4.94 -0.37 -8.83
C ILE A 19 5.68 0.95 -9.08
N TYR A 20 5.33 1.67 -10.16
CA TYR A 20 5.84 3.02 -10.37
C TYR A 20 5.43 3.95 -9.22
N SER A 21 4.16 3.91 -8.85
CA SER A 21 3.62 4.72 -7.74
C SER A 21 4.24 4.36 -6.40
N LEU A 22 4.52 3.08 -6.17
CA LEU A 22 5.28 2.64 -4.99
C LEU A 22 6.69 3.24 -4.98
N ALA A 23 7.39 3.21 -6.11
CA ALA A 23 8.72 3.81 -6.23
C ALA A 23 8.67 5.33 -5.98
N THR A 24 7.65 6.02 -6.50
CA THR A 24 7.42 7.45 -6.21
C THR A 24 7.15 7.68 -4.72
N THR A 25 6.34 6.81 -4.07
CA THR A 25 6.07 6.88 -2.63
C THR A 25 7.34 6.64 -1.81
N ILE A 26 8.16 5.65 -2.17
CA ILE A 26 9.45 5.40 -1.50
C ILE A 26 10.35 6.63 -1.57
N ARG A 27 10.50 7.24 -2.75
CA ARG A 27 11.29 8.49 -2.90
C ARG A 27 10.72 9.67 -2.13
N LEU A 28 9.39 9.69 -1.91
CA LEU A 28 8.72 10.74 -1.16
C LEU A 28 8.99 10.65 0.34
N VAL A 29 8.96 9.43 0.90
CA VAL A 29 8.95 9.24 2.35
C VAL A 29 10.26 8.70 2.92
N CYS A 30 11.04 7.96 2.13
CA CYS A 30 12.34 7.42 2.51
C CYS A 30 13.46 8.34 1.99
N THR A 31 13.66 9.47 2.64
CA THR A 31 14.60 10.52 2.20
C THR A 31 16.05 10.27 2.63
N ASP A 32 16.23 9.63 3.79
CA ASP A 32 17.56 9.33 4.32
C ASP A 32 18.08 7.97 3.83
N PRO A 33 19.41 7.79 3.70
CA PRO A 33 19.99 6.53 3.23
C PRO A 33 19.56 5.30 4.04
N ASP A 34 19.37 5.46 5.34
CA ASP A 34 18.98 4.38 6.25
C ASP A 34 17.47 4.12 6.31
N ASP A 35 16.68 4.95 5.64
CA ASP A 35 15.22 4.75 5.60
C ASP A 35 14.87 3.47 4.84
N GLY A 36 13.77 2.84 5.29
CA GLY A 36 13.29 1.59 4.74
C GLY A 36 11.79 1.48 4.64
N ILE A 37 11.38 0.40 3.99
CA ILE A 37 9.99 -0.02 3.86
C ILE A 37 9.74 -1.30 4.66
N ILE A 38 8.51 -1.47 5.13
CA ILE A 38 8.05 -2.68 5.82
C ILE A 38 7.15 -3.45 4.86
N VAL A 39 7.35 -4.76 4.75
CA VAL A 39 6.51 -5.68 3.99
C VAL A 39 6.16 -6.91 4.83
N THR A 40 4.99 -7.50 4.60
CA THR A 40 4.61 -8.79 5.18
C THR A 40 4.93 -9.91 4.20
N THR A 41 5.68 -10.95 4.62
CA THR A 41 6.09 -12.04 3.71
C THR A 41 5.37 -13.35 4.02
N PRO A 42 5.08 -14.21 2.99
CA PRO A 42 5.38 -14.00 1.57
C PRO A 42 4.53 -12.92 0.93
N VAL A 43 5.11 -12.12 0.04
CA VAL A 43 4.41 -11.03 -0.67
C VAL A 43 4.97 -10.88 -2.09
N TYR A 44 4.30 -10.11 -2.93
CA TYR A 44 4.73 -9.81 -4.29
C TYR A 44 6.14 -9.21 -4.31
N ASN A 45 7.07 -9.91 -4.98
CA ASN A 45 8.50 -9.62 -4.94
C ASN A 45 8.90 -8.24 -5.51
N ARG A 46 8.04 -7.64 -6.34
CA ARG A 46 8.30 -6.32 -6.92
C ARG A 46 8.37 -5.21 -5.88
N TYR A 47 7.77 -5.39 -4.70
CA TYR A 47 7.88 -4.38 -3.63
C TYR A 47 9.32 -4.28 -3.13
N ARG A 48 9.96 -5.43 -2.85
CA ARG A 48 11.39 -5.47 -2.52
C ARG A 48 12.25 -4.91 -3.64
N GLN A 49 12.02 -5.36 -4.89
CA GLN A 49 12.77 -4.89 -6.04
C GLN A 49 12.67 -3.36 -6.24
N ALA A 50 11.53 -2.76 -5.90
CA ALA A 50 11.37 -1.30 -5.95
C ALA A 50 12.24 -0.60 -4.90
N ALA A 51 12.29 -1.14 -3.67
CA ALA A 51 13.17 -0.63 -2.61
C ALA A 51 14.66 -0.81 -2.97
N ASP A 52 15.05 -2.00 -3.41
CA ASP A 52 16.43 -2.34 -3.77
C ASP A 52 16.98 -1.40 -4.86
N ARG A 53 16.17 -1.13 -5.91
CA ARG A 53 16.53 -0.19 -7.00
C ARG A 53 16.72 1.25 -6.53
N LEU A 54 16.16 1.59 -5.38
CA LEU A 54 16.26 2.90 -4.75
C LEU A 54 17.26 2.90 -3.59
N ASN A 55 18.02 1.82 -3.42
CA ASN A 55 18.96 1.62 -2.33
C ASN A 55 18.31 1.82 -0.94
N LYS A 56 17.06 1.33 -0.79
CA LYS A 56 16.32 1.41 0.48
C LYS A 56 16.20 0.02 1.11
N LYS A 57 16.25 -0.03 2.44
CA LYS A 57 16.11 -1.27 3.21
C LYS A 57 14.69 -1.81 3.11
N THR A 58 14.56 -3.13 3.05
CA THR A 58 13.27 -3.82 3.20
C THR A 58 13.27 -4.58 4.52
N VAL A 59 12.36 -4.23 5.40
CA VAL A 59 12.12 -4.92 6.67
C VAL A 59 10.96 -5.89 6.48
N GLU A 60 11.24 -7.17 6.67
CA GLU A 60 10.24 -8.23 6.51
C GLU A 60 9.59 -8.58 7.84
N CYS A 61 8.26 -8.59 7.85
CA CYS A 61 7.43 -9.12 8.92
C CYS A 61 6.75 -10.40 8.41
N PRO A 62 7.28 -11.60 8.69
CA PRO A 62 6.68 -12.84 8.21
C PRO A 62 5.24 -13.00 8.71
N LEU A 63 4.36 -13.42 7.80
CA LEU A 63 3.00 -13.80 8.16
C LEU A 63 3.00 -15.11 8.95
N ILE A 64 2.10 -15.23 9.90
CA ILE A 64 1.89 -16.44 10.69
C ILE A 64 0.88 -17.31 9.94
N TYR A 65 1.28 -18.54 9.56
CA TYR A 65 0.37 -19.50 8.95
C TYR A 65 -0.33 -20.33 10.02
N ASP A 66 -1.65 -20.29 10.02
CA ASP A 66 -2.50 -21.14 10.86
C ASP A 66 -2.89 -22.39 10.07
N SER A 67 -2.28 -23.53 10.38
CA SER A 67 -2.51 -24.79 9.70
C SER A 67 -3.92 -25.37 9.93
N VAL A 68 -4.61 -24.95 10.99
CA VAL A 68 -5.97 -25.41 11.30
C VAL A 68 -6.99 -24.73 10.40
N SER A 69 -6.89 -23.42 10.24
CA SER A 69 -7.80 -22.66 9.37
C SER A 69 -7.32 -22.56 7.92
N GLY A 70 -6.07 -22.93 7.63
CA GLY A 70 -5.44 -22.77 6.32
C GLY A 70 -5.22 -21.29 5.94
N ARG A 71 -5.18 -20.38 6.90
CA ARG A 71 -5.11 -18.94 6.67
C ARG A 71 -3.85 -18.32 7.25
N TYR A 72 -3.45 -17.23 6.64
CA TYR A 72 -2.38 -16.38 7.16
C TYR A 72 -2.91 -15.28 8.07
N GLN A 73 -2.10 -14.88 9.03
CA GLN A 73 -2.36 -13.77 9.96
C GLN A 73 -1.17 -12.81 9.95
N MET A 74 -1.44 -11.52 10.13
CA MET A 74 -0.39 -10.53 10.35
C MET A 74 0.22 -10.74 11.75
N ASP A 75 1.55 -10.79 11.82
CA ASP A 75 2.27 -10.72 13.09
C ASP A 75 2.32 -9.25 13.53
N PHE A 76 1.37 -8.84 14.33
CA PHE A 76 1.28 -7.46 14.79
C PHE A 76 2.36 -7.06 15.79
N ASP A 77 3.01 -8.00 16.45
CA ASP A 77 4.13 -7.69 17.34
C ASP A 77 5.39 -7.40 16.51
N ALA A 78 5.63 -8.18 15.46
CA ALA A 78 6.68 -7.89 14.49
C ALA A 78 6.42 -6.56 13.76
N ILE A 79 5.19 -6.32 13.28
CA ILE A 79 4.81 -5.06 12.61
C ILE A 79 5.00 -3.86 13.54
N LYS A 80 4.54 -3.96 14.80
CA LYS A 80 4.72 -2.91 15.81
C LYS A 80 6.20 -2.61 16.05
N SER A 81 7.01 -3.65 16.21
CA SER A 81 8.46 -3.51 16.40
C SER A 81 9.11 -2.84 15.20
N ALA A 82 8.74 -3.26 13.97
CA ALA A 82 9.24 -2.65 12.75
C ALA A 82 8.84 -1.17 12.62
N MET A 83 7.58 -0.82 12.90
CA MET A 83 7.08 0.57 12.84
C MET A 83 7.67 1.46 13.94
N ALA A 84 8.06 0.89 15.09
CA ALA A 84 8.70 1.63 16.17
C ALA A 84 10.12 2.12 15.83
N ASN A 85 10.75 1.53 14.82
CA ASN A 85 12.02 2.02 14.30
C ASN A 85 11.77 3.28 13.43
N PRO A 86 12.30 4.46 13.82
CA PRO A 86 12.03 5.72 13.12
C PRO A 86 12.56 5.77 11.67
N ASN A 87 13.43 4.85 11.28
CA ASN A 87 13.92 4.75 9.91
C ASN A 87 12.94 4.01 8.99
N ASN A 88 11.96 3.30 9.53
CA ASN A 88 10.97 2.59 8.73
C ASN A 88 9.76 3.53 8.45
N LYS A 89 9.74 4.12 7.25
CA LYS A 89 8.82 5.21 6.89
C LYS A 89 7.55 4.74 6.18
N LEU A 90 7.59 3.55 5.58
CA LEU A 90 6.54 3.08 4.69
C LEU A 90 6.17 1.64 5.02
N PHE A 91 4.88 1.36 5.18
CA PHE A 91 4.34 0.00 5.19
C PHE A 91 3.65 -0.28 3.86
N VAL A 92 4.00 -1.37 3.19
CA VAL A 92 3.35 -1.79 1.94
C VAL A 92 2.32 -2.86 2.27
N LEU A 93 1.05 -2.47 2.22
CA LEU A 93 -0.10 -3.35 2.37
C LEU A 93 -0.51 -3.89 1.01
N CYS A 94 -0.59 -5.23 0.86
CA CYS A 94 -1.18 -5.88 -0.30
C CYS A 94 -2.57 -6.39 0.07
N ASN A 95 -3.63 -5.88 -0.57
CA ASN A 95 -5.01 -6.26 -0.23
C ASN A 95 -5.95 -6.20 -1.45
N PRO A 96 -6.43 -7.33 -2.01
CA PRO A 96 -6.12 -8.73 -1.63
C PRO A 96 -4.64 -9.10 -1.71
N HIS A 97 -4.18 -9.96 -0.83
CA HIS A 97 -2.76 -10.25 -0.66
C HIS A 97 -2.24 -11.26 -1.67
N ASN A 98 -1.28 -10.87 -2.48
CA ASN A 98 -0.56 -11.73 -3.43
C ASN A 98 0.78 -12.16 -2.80
N PRO A 99 1.14 -13.47 -2.75
CA PRO A 99 0.56 -14.59 -3.52
C PRO A 99 -0.50 -15.44 -2.78
N ILE A 100 -0.82 -15.14 -1.53
CA ILE A 100 -1.66 -16.04 -0.70
C ILE A 100 -3.16 -15.99 -1.04
N GLY A 101 -3.60 -15.04 -1.89
CA GLY A 101 -4.99 -14.92 -2.32
C GLY A 101 -5.98 -14.57 -1.21
N GLN A 102 -5.52 -13.87 -0.15
CA GLN A 102 -6.32 -13.58 1.03
C GLN A 102 -6.71 -12.11 1.12
N ILE A 103 -7.96 -11.86 1.50
CA ILE A 103 -8.47 -10.53 1.87
C ILE A 103 -8.27 -10.36 3.38
N TRP A 104 -7.69 -9.23 3.80
CA TRP A 104 -7.54 -8.89 5.20
C TRP A 104 -8.87 -8.48 5.83
N LYS A 105 -9.08 -8.87 7.08
CA LYS A 105 -10.29 -8.48 7.83
C LYS A 105 -10.21 -7.01 8.22
N GLU A 106 -11.36 -6.33 8.26
CA GLU A 106 -11.45 -4.92 8.66
C GLU A 106 -10.78 -4.67 10.02
N LYS A 107 -10.94 -5.57 11.00
CA LYS A 107 -10.28 -5.47 12.32
C LYS A 107 -8.75 -5.43 12.25
N ASP A 108 -8.15 -6.17 11.31
CA ASP A 108 -6.70 -6.22 11.13
C ASP A 108 -6.21 -4.92 10.49
N LEU A 109 -6.98 -4.37 9.55
CA LEU A 109 -6.71 -3.08 8.93
C LEU A 109 -6.86 -1.91 9.92
N VAL A 110 -7.84 -1.98 10.85
CA VAL A 110 -7.99 -1.00 11.93
C VAL A 110 -6.75 -1.01 12.82
N ARG A 111 -6.30 -2.19 13.26
CA ARG A 111 -5.09 -2.32 14.08
C ARG A 111 -3.85 -1.80 13.36
N LEU A 112 -3.73 -2.07 12.06
CA LEU A 112 -2.65 -1.54 11.22
C LEU A 112 -2.69 0.00 11.18
N ALA A 113 -3.87 0.60 10.97
CA ALA A 113 -4.03 2.05 10.91
C ALA A 113 -3.70 2.73 12.25
N GLU A 114 -4.05 2.10 13.38
CA GLU A 114 -3.69 2.58 14.72
C GLU A 114 -2.17 2.61 14.93
N LEU A 115 -1.47 1.55 14.50
CA LEU A 115 -0.01 1.50 14.56
C LEU A 115 0.64 2.53 13.62
N ALA A 116 0.15 2.64 12.38
CA ALA A 116 0.65 3.61 11.41
C ALA A 116 0.52 5.05 11.94
N ASN A 117 -0.64 5.40 12.50
CA ASN A 117 -0.84 6.71 13.15
C ASN A 117 0.10 6.92 14.35
N ARG A 118 0.25 5.91 15.19
CA ARG A 118 1.10 6.01 16.40
C ARG A 118 2.56 6.29 16.06
N TYR A 119 3.07 5.65 15.02
CA TYR A 119 4.50 5.72 14.66
C TYR A 119 4.78 6.64 13.47
N GLY A 120 3.77 7.33 12.92
CA GLY A 120 3.94 8.24 11.79
C GLY A 120 4.35 7.53 10.49
N VAL A 121 3.95 6.26 10.30
CA VAL A 121 4.29 5.45 9.12
C VAL A 121 3.23 5.65 8.05
N ILE A 122 3.65 5.95 6.83
CA ILE A 122 2.76 5.99 5.67
C ILE A 122 2.40 4.57 5.25
N VAL A 123 1.14 4.34 4.84
CA VAL A 123 0.69 3.04 4.33
C VAL A 123 0.39 3.16 2.84
N TYR A 124 1.16 2.45 2.02
CA TYR A 124 0.86 2.24 0.62
C TYR A 124 0.02 0.97 0.49
N SER A 125 -1.29 1.12 0.22
CA SER A 125 -2.22 0.01 0.05
C SER A 125 -2.36 -0.34 -1.43
N ASP A 126 -1.75 -1.44 -1.85
CA ASP A 126 -1.93 -1.98 -3.21
C ASP A 126 -3.23 -2.80 -3.27
N GLU A 127 -4.27 -2.18 -3.83
CA GLU A 127 -5.61 -2.74 -3.98
C GLU A 127 -5.92 -3.10 -5.44
N ILE A 128 -4.88 -3.38 -6.25
CA ILE A 128 -5.03 -3.69 -7.69
C ILE A 128 -5.90 -4.91 -7.96
N PHE A 129 -6.04 -5.83 -7.01
CA PHE A 129 -6.89 -7.01 -7.09
C PHE A 129 -8.25 -6.86 -6.40
N ALA A 130 -8.61 -5.68 -5.90
CA ALA A 130 -9.80 -5.50 -5.06
C ALA A 130 -11.12 -5.84 -5.78
N ASP A 131 -11.17 -5.76 -7.11
CA ASP A 131 -12.35 -6.13 -7.91
C ASP A 131 -12.37 -7.63 -8.25
N ASN A 132 -11.31 -8.38 -7.99
CA ASN A 132 -11.19 -9.81 -8.27
C ASN A 132 -11.58 -10.67 -7.05
N CYS A 133 -12.61 -10.27 -6.32
CA CYS A 133 -13.14 -11.03 -5.19
C CYS A 133 -14.20 -12.01 -5.67
N TYR A 134 -14.22 -13.21 -5.07
CA TYR A 134 -15.13 -14.30 -5.44
C TYR A 134 -16.10 -14.60 -4.30
N ASN A 135 -17.16 -15.37 -4.61
CA ASN A 135 -18.13 -15.89 -3.63
C ASN A 135 -18.83 -14.79 -2.79
N GLY A 136 -19.13 -13.65 -3.40
CA GLY A 136 -19.78 -12.53 -2.71
C GLY A 136 -18.90 -11.79 -1.70
N LEU A 137 -17.61 -12.13 -1.62
CA LEU A 137 -16.66 -11.41 -0.78
C LEU A 137 -16.35 -10.03 -1.38
N THR A 138 -16.14 -9.06 -0.52
CA THR A 138 -15.68 -7.72 -0.90
C THR A 138 -14.37 -7.40 -0.19
N CYS A 139 -13.45 -6.76 -0.91
CA CYS A 139 -12.21 -6.29 -0.33
C CYS A 139 -12.45 -4.95 0.39
N PRO A 140 -12.18 -4.83 1.70
CA PRO A 140 -12.25 -3.55 2.38
C PRO A 140 -11.21 -2.59 1.77
N CYS A 141 -11.64 -1.37 1.44
CA CYS A 141 -10.73 -0.31 1.04
C CYS A 141 -10.03 0.26 2.27
N TYR A 142 -8.71 0.43 2.21
CA TYR A 142 -7.96 0.96 3.35
C TYR A 142 -8.37 2.40 3.71
N LEU A 143 -8.82 3.22 2.75
CA LEU A 143 -9.36 4.56 3.01
C LEU A 143 -10.66 4.56 3.82
N ASP A 144 -11.40 3.43 3.87
CA ASP A 144 -12.61 3.31 4.67
C ASP A 144 -12.31 3.03 6.15
N ILE A 145 -11.07 2.71 6.47
CA ILE A 145 -10.62 2.42 7.84
C ILE A 145 -10.50 3.73 8.62
N LYS A 146 -11.05 3.74 9.82
CA LYS A 146 -10.98 4.91 10.71
C LYS A 146 -9.53 5.32 10.98
N GLY A 147 -9.23 6.59 10.75
CA GLY A 147 -7.88 7.14 10.94
C GLY A 147 -6.89 6.91 9.80
N ALA A 148 -7.25 6.13 8.76
CA ALA A 148 -6.32 5.85 7.66
C ALA A 148 -6.10 7.04 6.72
N LYS A 149 -7.05 7.96 6.59
CA LYS A 149 -7.01 9.03 5.58
C LYS A 149 -5.79 9.95 5.67
N SER A 150 -5.25 10.14 6.86
CA SER A 150 -4.09 11.01 7.11
C SER A 150 -2.75 10.44 6.64
N HIS A 151 -2.68 9.11 6.38
CA HIS A 151 -1.42 8.44 6.03
C HIS A 151 -1.57 7.40 4.91
N ALA A 152 -2.76 7.28 4.30
CA ALA A 152 -3.01 6.28 3.28
C ALA A 152 -2.72 6.79 1.87
N ILE A 153 -1.99 5.98 1.10
CA ILE A 153 -1.84 6.08 -0.35
C ILE A 153 -2.39 4.78 -0.93
N VAL A 154 -3.58 4.84 -1.55
CA VAL A 154 -4.24 3.65 -2.09
C VAL A 154 -4.03 3.57 -3.60
N ALA A 155 -3.54 2.43 -4.07
CA ALA A 155 -3.29 2.17 -5.49
C ALA A 155 -4.34 1.21 -6.05
N THR A 156 -5.01 1.62 -7.13
CA THR A 156 -5.95 0.82 -7.91
C THR A 156 -5.65 0.95 -9.40
N GLY A 157 -6.24 0.11 -10.23
CA GLY A 157 -6.04 0.23 -11.67
C GLY A 157 -6.82 -0.81 -12.47
N LEU A 158 -6.90 -0.58 -13.77
CA LEU A 158 -7.67 -1.42 -14.70
C LEU A 158 -6.97 -2.71 -15.10
N GLY A 159 -5.66 -2.81 -14.83
CA GLY A 159 -4.81 -3.87 -15.37
C GLY A 159 -5.27 -5.28 -15.00
N LYS A 160 -5.70 -5.50 -13.76
CA LYS A 160 -6.12 -6.82 -13.27
C LYS A 160 -7.61 -7.06 -13.45
N SER A 161 -8.45 -6.05 -13.20
CA SER A 161 -9.91 -6.18 -13.28
C SER A 161 -10.39 -6.37 -14.72
N PHE A 162 -9.70 -5.77 -15.71
CA PHE A 162 -10.14 -5.74 -17.09
C PHE A 162 -9.13 -6.33 -18.09
N GLY A 163 -8.07 -6.99 -17.61
CA GLY A 163 -7.06 -7.60 -18.48
C GLY A 163 -6.13 -6.61 -19.20
N PHE A 164 -6.09 -5.35 -18.80
CA PHE A 164 -5.27 -4.29 -19.43
C PHE A 164 -3.88 -4.16 -18.79
N THR A 165 -3.28 -5.23 -18.34
CA THR A 165 -1.96 -5.17 -17.66
C THR A 165 -0.86 -4.55 -18.54
N GLY A 166 -0.96 -4.66 -19.87
CA GLY A 166 -0.03 -4.03 -20.82
C GLY A 166 -0.16 -2.50 -20.92
N VAL A 167 -1.29 -1.94 -20.49
CA VAL A 167 -1.49 -0.50 -20.37
C VAL A 167 -1.03 -0.10 -18.96
N ASN A 168 0.17 0.46 -18.87
CA ASN A 168 0.72 0.92 -17.61
C ASN A 168 -0.10 2.08 -17.05
N HIS A 169 -1.07 1.78 -16.21
CA HIS A 169 -1.99 2.75 -15.62
C HIS A 169 -2.32 2.35 -14.17
N ALA A 170 -2.32 3.33 -13.29
CA ALA A 170 -2.88 3.21 -11.94
C ALA A 170 -3.51 4.53 -11.49
N ASN A 171 -4.57 4.44 -10.71
CA ASN A 171 -5.14 5.54 -9.95
C ASN A 171 -4.64 5.45 -8.52
N ILE A 172 -4.00 6.50 -8.07
CA ILE A 172 -3.52 6.66 -6.71
C ILE A 172 -4.46 7.59 -5.99
N ILE A 173 -5.07 7.11 -4.92
CA ILE A 173 -6.09 7.82 -4.17
C ILE A 173 -5.50 8.25 -2.84
N ILE A 174 -5.42 9.57 -2.62
CA ILE A 174 -4.84 10.18 -1.42
C ILE A 174 -5.82 11.23 -0.90
N ALA A 175 -6.42 10.98 0.25
CA ALA A 175 -7.44 11.87 0.82
C ALA A 175 -6.82 13.08 1.54
N ASP A 176 -5.64 12.91 2.14
CA ASP A 176 -4.90 13.97 2.80
C ASP A 176 -4.32 14.95 1.78
N ASP A 177 -4.63 16.24 1.94
CA ASP A 177 -4.28 17.27 0.95
C ASP A 177 -2.77 17.53 0.88
N GLU A 178 -2.09 17.53 2.02
CA GLU A 178 -0.64 17.77 2.08
C GLU A 178 0.12 16.57 1.48
N LEU A 179 -0.22 15.36 1.90
CA LEU A 179 0.39 14.14 1.36
C LEU A 179 0.16 14.02 -0.14
N ARG A 180 -1.04 14.38 -0.62
CA ARG A 180 -1.36 14.37 -2.06
C ARG A 180 -0.57 15.40 -2.84
N ALA A 181 -0.44 16.62 -2.32
CA ALA A 181 0.37 17.66 -2.95
C ALA A 181 1.84 17.24 -3.07
N ARG A 182 2.42 16.71 -2.00
CA ARG A 182 3.79 16.16 -1.97
C ARG A 182 3.96 14.99 -2.94
N PHE A 183 2.99 14.07 -3.02
CA PHE A 183 3.03 12.95 -3.96
C PHE A 183 2.96 13.44 -5.41
N THR A 184 2.09 14.41 -5.69
CA THR A 184 1.93 14.98 -7.04
C THR A 184 3.21 15.69 -7.50
N ASP A 185 3.82 16.51 -6.64
CA ASP A 185 5.10 17.15 -6.93
C ASP A 185 6.20 16.11 -7.21
N ARG A 186 6.30 15.08 -6.36
CA ARG A 186 7.29 14.02 -6.55
C ARG A 186 7.05 13.26 -7.86
N ARG A 187 5.80 12.90 -8.16
CA ARG A 187 5.44 12.26 -9.43
C ARG A 187 5.88 13.10 -10.64
N THR A 188 5.61 14.40 -10.60
CA THR A 188 5.98 15.32 -11.68
C THR A 188 7.48 15.36 -11.91
N ARG A 189 8.28 15.38 -10.85
CA ARG A 189 9.74 15.30 -10.93
C ARG A 189 10.23 13.95 -11.48
N ASP A 190 9.57 12.86 -11.12
CA ASP A 190 9.91 11.51 -11.59
C ASP A 190 9.59 11.31 -13.08
N HIS A 191 8.70 12.13 -13.67
CA HIS A 191 8.22 12.04 -15.07
C HIS A 191 8.72 13.14 -15.98
N TYR A 192 9.66 13.94 -15.55
CA TYR A 192 10.10 15.07 -16.36
C TYR A 192 8.98 16.03 -16.79
N GLY A 193 7.93 16.13 -15.97
CA GLY A 193 6.89 17.16 -16.08
C GLY A 193 5.76 16.91 -17.07
N SER A 194 5.68 15.75 -17.73
CA SER A 194 4.60 15.50 -18.69
C SER A 194 3.80 14.22 -18.40
N LEU A 195 2.64 14.40 -17.83
CA LEU A 195 1.43 13.58 -18.06
C LEU A 195 0.26 14.54 -18.15
#